data_003fb7693fd86d73519dd5f1308f76f6
#
_entry.id   003fb7693fd86d73519dd5f1308f76f6
#
_cell.length_a   1.000
_cell.length_b   1.000
_cell.length_c   1.000
_cell.angle_alpha   90.00
_cell.angle_beta   90.00
_cell.angle_gamma   90.00
#
_symmetry.space_group_name_H-M   'P 1'
#
loop_
_entity.id
_entity.type
_entity.pdbx_description
1 polymer ?
#
loop_
_entity_poly.entity_id
_entity_poly.type
_entity_poly.pdbx_seq_one_letter_code
_entity_poly.pdbx_strand_id
1 'polypeptide(L)'
;LNITLDKSLKMNHELKKLYDEDPQVKELIDMSKRLEGLPRHTSMHAAGVVISQKDVDEYVPLALGADNNVVTQFTMTTLEELGLLKMDFLGLRTLTVIQDAIRLVEKSTGVKLVTEELNYNDKAVLDYIGTGKTDGIFQIESAGMKSFMKELRPQSLEDIIAGISLYRPGPMDFIPQYIKGKNHPELITYECPQLKPILAPTYGCIVYQEQV
;
A
#
# COMPACT_ATOMS: atom_id res chain seq x y z
N LEU A 1 8.45 11.10 4.53
CA LEU A 1 7.44 12.11 4.87
C LEU A 1 7.50 12.64 6.32
N ASN A 2 8.55 12.35 7.06
CA ASN A 2 8.75 12.87 8.42
C ASN A 2 9.52 14.20 8.36
N ILE A 3 8.92 15.23 7.74
CA ILE A 3 9.51 16.56 7.67
C ILE A 3 8.92 17.39 8.81
N THR A 4 9.77 17.89 9.69
CA THR A 4 9.36 18.82 10.76
C THR A 4 9.15 20.23 10.21
N LEU A 5 8.40 21.06 10.94
CA LEU A 5 8.19 22.47 10.58
C LEU A 5 9.52 23.22 10.45
N ASP A 6 10.49 22.93 11.31
CA ASP A 6 11.83 23.53 11.22
C ASP A 6 12.58 23.12 9.94
N LYS A 7 12.45 21.86 9.52
CA LYS A 7 13.02 21.42 8.25
C LYS A 7 12.28 22.05 7.07
N SER A 8 10.95 22.13 7.13
CA SER A 8 10.14 22.75 6.09
C SER A 8 10.51 24.23 5.88
N LEU A 9 10.71 24.97 6.95
CA LEU A 9 11.16 26.38 6.89
C LEU A 9 12.56 26.53 6.26
N LYS A 10 13.43 25.52 6.38
CA LYS A 10 14.75 25.53 5.73
C LYS A 10 14.71 25.14 4.25
N MET A 11 13.77 24.29 3.88
CA MET A 11 13.67 23.73 2.52
C MET A 11 12.77 24.56 1.59
N ASN A 12 11.76 25.22 2.11
CA ASN A 12 10.79 25.99 1.33
C ASN A 12 10.98 27.49 1.54
N HIS A 13 11.53 28.16 0.53
CA HIS A 13 11.81 29.58 0.58
C HIS A 13 10.56 30.46 0.68
N GLU A 14 9.44 30.05 0.05
CA GLU A 14 8.19 30.79 0.12
C GLU A 14 7.59 30.75 1.52
N LEU A 15 7.56 29.56 2.13
CA LEU A 15 7.12 29.40 3.52
C LEU A 15 8.01 30.19 4.48
N LYS A 16 9.33 30.16 4.27
CA LYS A 16 10.28 30.94 5.07
C LYS A 16 10.03 32.43 4.94
N LYS A 17 9.79 32.92 3.74
CA LYS A 17 9.49 34.32 3.48
C LYS A 17 8.20 34.76 4.19
N LEU A 18 7.12 33.98 4.07
CA LEU A 18 5.86 34.24 4.79
C LEU A 18 6.07 34.28 6.31
N TYR A 19 6.84 33.32 6.83
CA TYR A 19 7.17 33.26 8.26
C TYR A 19 7.93 34.49 8.75
N ASP A 20 8.83 35.06 7.93
CA ASP A 20 9.65 36.21 8.29
C ASP A 20 8.92 37.56 8.11
N GLU A 21 8.01 37.64 7.12
CA GLU A 21 7.36 38.91 6.73
C GLU A 21 5.95 39.06 7.35
N ASP A 22 5.24 37.97 7.68
CA ASP A 22 3.88 38.03 8.21
C ASP A 22 3.83 37.58 9.68
N PRO A 23 3.51 38.51 10.62
CA PRO A 23 3.43 38.21 12.04
C PRO A 23 2.39 37.13 12.39
N GLN A 24 1.26 37.06 11.66
CA GLN A 24 0.22 36.04 11.90
C GLN A 24 0.70 34.65 11.48
N VAL A 25 1.37 34.56 10.33
CA VAL A 25 1.99 33.29 9.87
C VAL A 25 3.08 32.86 10.84
N LYS A 26 3.88 33.77 11.33
CA LYS A 26 4.91 33.46 12.33
C LYS A 26 4.31 32.93 13.61
N GLU A 27 3.30 33.59 14.18
CA GLU A 27 2.61 33.12 15.39
C GLU A 27 1.99 31.73 15.19
N LEU A 28 1.32 31.52 14.05
CA LEU A 28 0.73 30.22 13.71
C LEU A 28 1.78 29.11 13.67
N ILE A 29 2.90 29.35 12.98
CA ILE A 29 3.97 28.34 12.85
C ILE A 29 4.66 28.11 14.19
N ASP A 30 4.95 29.16 14.97
CA ASP A 30 5.57 28.99 16.27
C ASP A 30 4.67 28.25 17.26
N MET A 31 3.36 28.49 17.21
CA MET A 31 2.40 27.70 17.99
C MET A 31 2.33 26.24 17.50
N SER A 32 2.31 26.04 16.18
CA SER A 32 2.27 24.70 15.57
C SER A 32 3.50 23.88 15.93
N LYS A 33 4.70 24.47 15.98
CA LYS A 33 5.94 23.79 16.44
C LYS A 33 5.83 23.26 17.87
N ARG A 34 5.08 23.97 18.73
CA ARG A 34 4.87 23.50 20.12
C ARG A 34 3.94 22.29 20.19
N LEU A 35 3.10 22.08 19.18
CA LEU A 35 2.15 20.98 19.09
C LEU A 35 2.67 19.83 18.21
N GLU A 36 3.71 20.08 17.41
CA GLU A 36 4.28 19.10 16.51
C GLU A 36 4.80 17.88 17.29
N GLY A 37 4.40 16.70 16.85
CA GLY A 37 4.80 15.43 17.48
C GLY A 37 4.03 15.04 18.73
N LEU A 38 3.11 15.87 19.22
CA LEU A 38 2.25 15.51 20.35
C LEU A 38 1.13 14.55 19.89
N PRO A 39 0.81 13.53 20.69
CA PRO A 39 -0.35 12.66 20.44
C PRO A 39 -1.63 13.50 20.41
N ARG A 40 -2.47 13.29 19.41
CA ARG A 40 -3.73 14.03 19.26
C ARG A 40 -4.94 13.22 19.77
N HIS A 41 -4.99 11.98 19.42
CA HIS A 41 -6.07 11.05 19.81
C HIS A 41 -5.58 9.62 19.70
N THR A 42 -6.29 8.72 20.34
CA THR A 42 -6.11 7.29 20.21
C THR A 42 -7.06 6.75 19.14
N SER A 43 -6.59 5.78 18.38
CA SER A 43 -7.42 5.05 17.42
C SER A 43 -7.15 3.56 17.59
N MET A 44 -8.13 2.75 17.23
CA MET A 44 -8.00 1.30 17.21
C MET A 44 -7.50 0.86 15.83
N HIS A 45 -6.59 -0.11 15.80
CA HIS A 45 -6.19 -0.74 14.54
C HIS A 45 -7.34 -1.58 13.97
N ALA A 46 -7.58 -1.48 12.67
CA ALA A 46 -8.73 -2.13 12.03
C ALA A 46 -8.74 -3.66 12.13
N ALA A 47 -7.58 -4.30 12.21
CA ALA A 47 -7.43 -5.74 12.14
C ALA A 47 -6.27 -6.30 12.98
N GLY A 48 -5.54 -5.45 13.71
CA GLY A 48 -4.41 -5.86 14.54
C GLY A 48 -4.85 -6.42 15.87
N VAL A 49 -4.36 -7.60 16.20
CA VAL A 49 -4.60 -8.26 17.48
C VAL A 49 -3.26 -8.50 18.18
N VAL A 50 -3.16 -8.10 19.45
CA VAL A 50 -1.97 -8.35 20.25
C VAL A 50 -2.09 -9.73 20.90
N ILE A 51 -1.04 -10.52 20.75
CA ILE A 51 -0.93 -11.87 21.32
C ILE A 51 0.16 -11.86 22.39
N SER A 52 -0.13 -12.45 23.52
CA SER A 52 0.74 -12.57 24.69
C SER A 52 0.67 -13.96 25.29
N GLN A 53 1.68 -14.35 26.09
CA GLN A 53 1.70 -15.63 26.80
C GLN A 53 0.81 -15.64 28.05
N LYS A 54 0.60 -14.48 28.66
CA LYS A 54 -0.26 -14.24 29.81
C LYS A 54 -1.31 -13.20 29.46
N ASP A 55 -2.17 -12.86 30.36
CA ASP A 55 -3.17 -11.82 30.21
C ASP A 55 -2.48 -10.48 29.83
N VAL A 56 -3.01 -9.76 28.85
CA VAL A 56 -2.35 -8.58 28.28
C VAL A 56 -2.16 -7.46 29.31
N ASP A 57 -3.02 -7.38 30.32
CA ASP A 57 -2.94 -6.40 31.41
C ASP A 57 -1.78 -6.64 32.38
N GLU A 58 -1.17 -7.84 32.35
CA GLU A 58 0.10 -8.08 33.05
C GLU A 58 1.30 -7.38 32.38
N TYR A 59 1.17 -7.00 31.11
CA TYR A 59 2.25 -6.39 30.35
C TYR A 59 2.02 -4.90 30.10
N VAL A 60 0.78 -4.50 29.81
CA VAL A 60 0.46 -3.13 29.39
C VAL A 60 -0.90 -2.69 29.92
N PRO A 61 -1.08 -1.41 30.25
CA PRO A 61 -2.37 -0.88 30.66
C PRO A 61 -3.36 -0.95 29.48
N LEU A 62 -4.61 -1.26 29.82
CA LEU A 62 -5.71 -1.38 28.86
C LEU A 62 -6.65 -0.19 28.95
N ALA A 63 -7.38 0.06 27.86
CA ALA A 63 -8.44 1.05 27.77
C ALA A 63 -9.61 0.52 26.96
N LEU A 64 -10.74 1.20 27.04
CA LEU A 64 -11.86 0.96 26.13
C LEU A 64 -11.72 1.85 24.91
N GLY A 65 -11.73 1.23 23.74
CA GLY A 65 -11.81 1.92 22.45
C GLY A 65 -13.21 2.46 22.16
N ALA A 66 -13.38 3.11 21.03
CA ALA A 66 -14.63 3.77 20.63
C ALA A 66 -15.84 2.82 20.58
N ASP A 67 -15.62 1.55 20.25
CA ASP A 67 -16.68 0.53 20.13
C ASP A 67 -16.78 -0.36 21.38
N ASN A 68 -16.33 0.12 22.55
CA ASN A 68 -16.22 -0.65 23.81
C ASN A 68 -15.33 -1.90 23.71
N ASN A 69 -14.52 -2.01 22.69
CA ASN A 69 -13.49 -3.05 22.59
C ASN A 69 -12.31 -2.72 23.51
N VAL A 70 -11.73 -3.74 24.11
CA VAL A 70 -10.51 -3.58 24.92
C VAL A 70 -9.31 -3.35 23.98
N VAL A 71 -8.54 -2.30 24.24
CA VAL A 71 -7.35 -1.93 23.48
C VAL A 71 -6.18 -1.65 24.44
N THR A 72 -4.96 -1.81 23.94
CA THR A 72 -3.75 -1.42 24.66
C THR A 72 -3.60 0.10 24.65
N GLN A 73 -3.06 0.70 25.71
CA GLN A 73 -2.79 2.14 25.75
C GLN A 73 -1.45 2.50 25.09
N PHE A 74 -0.58 1.52 24.82
CA PHE A 74 0.71 1.73 24.21
C PHE A 74 0.68 1.59 22.68
N THR A 75 1.59 2.30 22.02
CA THR A 75 1.75 2.23 20.57
C THR A 75 2.36 0.90 20.15
N MET A 76 2.22 0.56 18.86
CA MET A 76 2.76 -0.67 18.28
C MET A 76 4.25 -0.85 18.58
N THR A 77 5.06 0.20 18.37
CA THR A 77 6.51 0.16 18.63
C THR A 77 6.83 -0.23 20.08
N THR A 78 6.12 0.36 21.04
CA THR A 78 6.30 0.05 22.45
C THR A 78 5.88 -1.38 22.79
N LEU A 79 4.81 -1.90 22.13
CA LEU A 79 4.38 -3.30 22.32
C LEU A 79 5.44 -4.28 21.79
N GLU A 80 6.07 -3.97 20.67
CA GLU A 80 7.17 -4.76 20.10
C GLU A 80 8.41 -4.75 21.02
N GLU A 81 8.77 -3.59 21.56
CA GLU A 81 9.87 -3.45 22.54
C GLU A 81 9.61 -4.27 23.82
N LEU A 82 8.35 -4.45 24.23
CA LEU A 82 7.94 -5.30 25.35
C LEU A 82 7.86 -6.78 24.97
N GLY A 83 8.18 -7.16 23.75
CA GLY A 83 8.16 -8.53 23.27
C GLY A 83 6.78 -9.10 22.98
N LEU A 84 5.77 -8.24 22.84
CA LEU A 84 4.42 -8.65 22.45
C LEU A 84 4.32 -8.78 20.94
N LEU A 85 3.58 -9.78 20.47
CA LEU A 85 3.35 -10.03 19.05
C LEU A 85 2.04 -9.36 18.62
N LYS A 86 2.10 -8.49 17.61
CA LYS A 86 0.92 -7.96 16.92
C LYS A 86 0.71 -8.74 15.64
N MET A 87 -0.44 -9.36 15.47
CA MET A 87 -0.85 -10.00 14.23
C MET A 87 -1.97 -9.22 13.55
N ASP A 88 -1.83 -8.98 12.26
CA ASP A 88 -2.82 -8.26 11.45
C ASP A 88 -3.65 -9.26 10.64
N PHE A 89 -4.95 -9.33 10.95
CA PHE A 89 -5.91 -10.19 10.26
C PHE A 89 -6.68 -9.37 9.22
N LEU A 90 -6.01 -9.04 8.13
CA LEU A 90 -6.59 -8.23 7.07
C LEU A 90 -7.34 -9.14 6.08
N GLY A 91 -8.66 -9.02 6.08
CA GLY A 91 -9.52 -9.68 5.10
C GLY A 91 -9.93 -8.74 3.96
N LEU A 92 -10.29 -9.31 2.83
CA LEU A 92 -10.81 -8.58 1.67
C LEU A 92 -12.29 -8.93 1.45
N ARG A 93 -13.19 -7.95 1.58
CA ARG A 93 -14.61 -8.14 1.27
C ARG A 93 -14.86 -8.58 -0.16
N THR A 94 -14.01 -8.14 -1.09
CA THR A 94 -14.08 -8.54 -2.51
C THR A 94 -13.95 -10.05 -2.69
N LEU A 95 -13.12 -10.72 -1.90
CA LEU A 95 -13.01 -12.19 -1.95
C LEU A 95 -14.32 -12.87 -1.50
N THR A 96 -15.03 -12.32 -0.52
CA THR A 96 -16.35 -12.81 -0.12
C THR A 96 -17.36 -12.65 -1.27
N VAL A 97 -17.35 -11.50 -1.96
CA VAL A 97 -18.22 -11.27 -3.12
C VAL A 97 -17.95 -12.29 -4.24
N ILE A 98 -16.67 -12.57 -4.52
CA ILE A 98 -16.28 -13.59 -5.50
C ILE A 98 -16.77 -14.96 -5.06
N GLN A 99 -16.58 -15.34 -3.80
CA GLN A 99 -17.04 -16.62 -3.27
C GLN A 99 -18.55 -16.78 -3.36
N ASP A 100 -19.30 -15.73 -3.03
CA ASP A 100 -20.76 -15.74 -3.12
C ASP A 100 -21.23 -15.80 -4.58
N ALA A 101 -20.55 -15.11 -5.51
CA ALA A 101 -20.83 -15.20 -6.93
C ALA A 101 -20.61 -16.62 -7.46
N ILE A 102 -19.52 -17.30 -7.09
CA ILE A 102 -19.25 -18.69 -7.45
C ILE A 102 -20.37 -19.61 -6.95
N ARG A 103 -20.80 -19.47 -5.68
CA ARG A 103 -21.90 -20.24 -5.12
C ARG A 103 -23.23 -20.01 -5.86
N LEU A 104 -23.52 -18.76 -6.26
CA LEU A 104 -24.71 -18.43 -7.02
C LEU A 104 -24.69 -19.05 -8.42
N VAL A 105 -23.52 -19.02 -9.10
CA VAL A 105 -23.34 -19.69 -10.40
C VAL A 105 -23.59 -21.19 -10.27
N GLU A 106 -22.96 -21.85 -9.30
CA GLU A 106 -23.16 -23.28 -9.07
C GLU A 106 -24.63 -23.62 -8.80
N LYS A 107 -25.31 -22.84 -7.97
CA LYS A 107 -26.74 -23.01 -7.66
C LYS A 107 -27.65 -22.83 -8.87
N SER A 108 -27.33 -21.88 -9.76
CA SER A 108 -28.18 -21.54 -10.91
C SER A 108 -27.92 -22.38 -12.15
N THR A 109 -26.70 -22.81 -12.36
CA THR A 109 -26.26 -23.50 -13.59
C THR A 109 -25.80 -24.94 -13.37
N GLY A 110 -25.53 -25.34 -12.11
CA GLY A 110 -24.88 -26.61 -11.78
C GLY A 110 -23.37 -26.64 -12.09
N VAL A 111 -22.82 -25.55 -12.62
CA VAL A 111 -21.38 -25.45 -12.95
C VAL A 111 -20.61 -25.00 -11.74
N LYS A 112 -19.65 -25.80 -11.29
CA LYS A 112 -18.72 -25.47 -10.24
C LYS A 112 -17.51 -24.74 -10.83
N LEU A 113 -17.33 -23.48 -10.49
CA LEU A 113 -16.15 -22.71 -10.87
C LEU A 113 -15.04 -22.90 -9.82
N VAL A 114 -13.85 -23.23 -10.28
CA VAL A 114 -12.63 -23.36 -9.46
C VAL A 114 -11.69 -22.23 -9.87
N THR A 115 -11.41 -21.33 -8.95
CA THR A 115 -10.62 -20.11 -9.24
C THR A 115 -9.21 -20.44 -9.72
N GLU A 116 -8.62 -21.50 -9.19
CA GLU A 116 -7.27 -21.97 -9.53
C GLU A 116 -7.15 -22.53 -10.96
N GLU A 117 -8.28 -22.89 -11.57
CA GLU A 117 -8.34 -23.46 -12.93
C GLU A 117 -8.64 -22.37 -13.99
N LEU A 118 -8.88 -21.11 -13.57
CA LEU A 118 -9.13 -20.03 -14.50
C LEU A 118 -7.86 -19.62 -15.26
N ASN A 119 -8.02 -19.27 -16.53
CA ASN A 119 -6.93 -18.73 -17.33
C ASN A 119 -6.73 -17.24 -17.01
N TYR A 120 -5.84 -16.93 -16.08
CA TYR A 120 -5.52 -15.54 -15.71
C TYR A 120 -4.69 -14.79 -16.77
N ASN A 121 -4.20 -15.48 -17.81
CA ASN A 121 -3.47 -14.90 -18.92
C ASN A 121 -4.31 -14.84 -20.21
N ASP A 122 -5.65 -14.71 -20.06
CA ASP A 122 -6.53 -14.50 -21.21
C ASP A 122 -6.19 -13.17 -21.86
N LYS A 123 -5.73 -13.25 -23.11
CA LYS A 123 -5.27 -12.10 -23.88
C LYS A 123 -6.36 -11.05 -24.08
N ALA A 124 -7.60 -11.44 -24.31
CA ALA A 124 -8.69 -10.50 -24.53
C ALA A 124 -8.99 -9.69 -23.27
N VAL A 125 -8.92 -10.33 -22.09
CA VAL A 125 -9.08 -9.67 -20.78
C VAL A 125 -7.93 -8.70 -20.53
N LEU A 126 -6.69 -9.13 -20.74
CA LEU A 126 -5.49 -8.31 -20.53
C LEU A 126 -5.47 -7.10 -21.48
N ASP A 127 -5.79 -7.30 -22.76
CA ASP A 127 -5.91 -6.20 -23.73
C ASP A 127 -7.01 -5.21 -23.30
N TYR A 128 -8.16 -5.71 -22.79
CA TYR A 128 -9.23 -4.84 -22.28
C TYR A 128 -8.78 -4.01 -21.07
N ILE A 129 -8.08 -4.62 -20.11
CA ILE A 129 -7.48 -3.89 -18.98
C ILE A 129 -6.52 -2.82 -19.48
N GLY A 130 -5.71 -3.13 -20.50
CA GLY A 130 -4.79 -2.19 -21.15
C GLY A 130 -5.48 -1.00 -21.84
N THR A 131 -6.80 -1.05 -22.07
CA THR A 131 -7.55 0.14 -22.54
C THR A 131 -7.84 1.14 -21.42
N GLY A 132 -7.64 0.77 -20.16
CA GLY A 132 -7.99 1.57 -18.99
C GLY A 132 -9.50 1.68 -18.73
N LYS A 133 -10.34 0.88 -19.39
CA LYS A 133 -11.79 0.81 -19.14
C LYS A 133 -12.07 -0.15 -17.99
N THR A 134 -11.56 0.18 -16.81
CA THR A 134 -11.55 -0.69 -15.62
C THR A 134 -12.47 -0.18 -14.52
N ASP A 135 -13.59 0.45 -14.91
CA ASP A 135 -14.63 0.88 -13.97
C ASP A 135 -15.21 -0.32 -13.23
N GLY A 136 -15.29 -0.22 -11.91
CA GLY A 136 -15.81 -1.29 -11.06
C GLY A 136 -14.87 -2.50 -10.88
N ILE A 137 -13.66 -2.48 -11.45
CA ILE A 137 -12.67 -3.52 -11.20
C ILE A 137 -11.81 -3.11 -10.01
N PHE A 138 -11.92 -3.88 -8.93
CA PHE A 138 -11.22 -3.59 -7.67
C PHE A 138 -9.73 -3.31 -7.89
N GLN A 139 -9.22 -2.29 -7.18
CA GLN A 139 -7.84 -1.78 -7.19
C GLN A 139 -7.36 -1.10 -8.49
N ILE A 140 -8.02 -1.29 -9.63
CA ILE A 140 -7.59 -0.68 -10.90
C ILE A 140 -8.61 0.30 -11.50
N GLU A 141 -9.60 0.73 -10.71
CA GLU A 141 -10.69 1.61 -11.13
C GLU A 141 -10.44 3.11 -10.94
N SER A 142 -9.42 3.50 -10.16
CA SER A 142 -9.10 4.92 -9.97
C SER A 142 -8.56 5.57 -11.25
N ALA A 143 -8.77 6.89 -11.41
CA ALA A 143 -8.32 7.61 -12.60
C ALA A 143 -6.81 7.43 -12.88
N GLY A 144 -5.99 7.46 -11.82
CA GLY A 144 -4.55 7.25 -11.94
C GLY A 144 -4.20 5.82 -12.37
N MET A 145 -4.85 4.81 -11.78
CA MET A 145 -4.63 3.41 -12.17
C MET A 145 -5.11 3.14 -13.60
N LYS A 146 -6.22 3.72 -14.04
CA LYS A 146 -6.67 3.62 -15.44
C LYS A 146 -5.64 4.17 -16.41
N SER A 147 -5.05 5.34 -16.09
CA SER A 147 -3.99 5.93 -16.91
C SER A 147 -2.76 5.03 -16.91
N PHE A 148 -2.37 4.54 -15.76
CA PHE A 148 -1.22 3.63 -15.64
C PHE A 148 -1.44 2.31 -16.39
N MET A 149 -2.62 1.67 -16.32
CA MET A 149 -2.90 0.45 -17.08
C MET A 149 -2.81 0.65 -18.61
N LYS A 150 -3.16 1.85 -19.12
CA LYS A 150 -2.97 2.20 -20.54
C LYS A 150 -1.50 2.25 -20.95
N GLU A 151 -0.63 2.71 -20.05
CA GLU A 151 0.81 2.78 -20.31
C GLU A 151 1.47 1.42 -20.13
N LEU A 152 1.09 0.69 -19.08
CA LEU A 152 1.61 -0.63 -18.74
C LEU A 152 1.30 -1.66 -19.81
N ARG A 153 0.08 -1.64 -20.39
CA ARG A 153 -0.41 -2.63 -21.35
C ARG A 153 -0.11 -4.05 -20.89
N PRO A 154 -0.78 -4.52 -19.85
CA PRO A 154 -0.46 -5.80 -19.23
C PRO A 154 -0.59 -6.95 -20.24
N GLN A 155 0.35 -7.87 -20.23
CA GLN A 155 0.39 -9.06 -21.10
C GLN A 155 0.29 -10.35 -20.30
N SER A 156 0.36 -10.25 -18.97
CA SER A 156 0.23 -11.36 -18.03
C SER A 156 -0.39 -10.91 -16.71
N LEU A 157 -0.80 -11.86 -15.88
CA LEU A 157 -1.22 -11.59 -14.51
C LEU A 157 -0.09 -10.93 -13.70
N GLU A 158 1.14 -11.36 -13.93
CA GLU A 158 2.33 -10.82 -13.25
C GLU A 158 2.50 -9.31 -13.50
N ASP A 159 2.20 -8.85 -14.71
CA ASP A 159 2.22 -7.41 -15.03
C ASP A 159 1.18 -6.63 -14.21
N ILE A 160 0.01 -7.22 -13.98
CA ILE A 160 -1.04 -6.59 -13.15
C ILE A 160 -0.61 -6.56 -11.70
N ILE A 161 -0.05 -7.66 -11.18
CA ILE A 161 0.47 -7.76 -9.81
C ILE A 161 1.56 -6.72 -9.58
N ALA A 162 2.53 -6.65 -10.50
CA ALA A 162 3.60 -5.64 -10.44
C ALA A 162 3.03 -4.22 -10.52
N GLY A 163 2.06 -3.99 -11.41
CA GLY A 163 1.41 -2.70 -11.54
C GLY A 163 0.73 -2.23 -10.25
N ILE A 164 -0.04 -3.09 -9.60
CA ILE A 164 -0.68 -2.77 -8.32
C ILE A 164 0.37 -2.52 -7.23
N SER A 165 1.48 -3.25 -7.25
CA SER A 165 2.57 -3.10 -6.29
C SER A 165 3.35 -1.80 -6.48
N LEU A 166 3.59 -1.40 -7.73
CA LEU A 166 4.28 -0.15 -8.08
C LEU A 166 3.43 1.10 -7.81
N TYR A 167 2.10 1.00 -7.94
CA TYR A 167 1.22 2.16 -7.77
C TYR A 167 0.97 2.49 -6.30
N ARG A 168 2.05 2.79 -5.58
CA ARG A 168 2.06 3.20 -4.16
C ARG A 168 3.05 4.33 -3.94
N PRO A 169 2.85 5.22 -2.95
CA PRO A 169 3.85 6.22 -2.60
C PRO A 169 5.23 5.57 -2.33
N GLY A 170 6.25 6.07 -3.00
CA GLY A 170 7.61 5.50 -2.99
C GLY A 170 7.89 4.68 -4.25
N PRO A 171 7.38 3.46 -4.40
CA PRO A 171 7.60 2.64 -5.60
C PRO A 171 7.11 3.26 -6.91
N MET A 172 6.16 4.19 -6.86
CA MET A 172 5.59 4.87 -8.03
C MET A 172 6.63 5.58 -8.88
N ASP A 173 7.72 6.05 -8.29
CA ASP A 173 8.80 6.72 -9.02
C ASP A 173 9.54 5.77 -9.97
N PHE A 174 9.44 4.46 -9.78
CA PHE A 174 10.04 3.43 -10.63
C PHE A 174 9.15 2.98 -11.80
N ILE A 175 7.90 3.44 -11.88
CA ILE A 175 6.97 3.10 -12.98
C ILE A 175 7.57 3.37 -14.36
N PRO A 176 8.19 4.55 -14.65
CA PRO A 176 8.78 4.80 -15.96
C PRO A 176 9.90 3.81 -16.31
N GLN A 177 10.72 3.45 -15.33
CA GLN A 177 11.80 2.46 -15.51
C GLN A 177 11.24 1.08 -15.80
N TYR A 178 10.21 0.65 -15.05
CA TYR A 178 9.53 -0.63 -15.25
C TYR A 178 8.94 -0.74 -16.67
N ILE A 179 8.19 0.27 -17.11
CA ILE A 179 7.59 0.31 -18.45
C ILE A 179 8.67 0.31 -19.53
N LYS A 180 9.75 1.07 -19.34
CA LYS A 180 10.89 1.09 -20.27
C LYS A 180 11.53 -0.29 -20.37
N GLY A 181 11.83 -0.92 -19.23
CA GLY A 181 12.43 -2.26 -19.21
C GLY A 181 11.52 -3.32 -19.82
N LYS A 182 10.21 -3.25 -19.58
CA LYS A 182 9.22 -4.13 -20.20
C LYS A 182 9.19 -4.03 -21.71
N ASN A 183 9.19 -2.80 -22.24
CA ASN A 183 9.11 -2.55 -23.68
C ASN A 183 10.45 -2.73 -24.40
N HIS A 184 11.56 -2.59 -23.68
CA HIS A 184 12.93 -2.63 -24.21
C HIS A 184 13.82 -3.48 -23.27
N PRO A 185 13.61 -4.81 -23.21
CA PRO A 185 14.40 -5.69 -22.33
C PRO A 185 15.92 -5.65 -22.62
N GLU A 186 16.29 -5.30 -23.83
CA GLU A 186 17.68 -5.13 -24.27
C GLU A 186 18.40 -3.95 -23.60
N LEU A 187 17.65 -3.00 -23.05
CA LEU A 187 18.21 -1.83 -22.37
C LEU A 187 18.38 -2.04 -20.84
N ILE A 188 17.99 -3.21 -20.33
CA ILE A 188 18.10 -3.49 -18.90
C ILE A 188 19.56 -3.77 -18.55
N THR A 189 20.08 -3.01 -17.61
CA THR A 189 21.40 -3.22 -17.02
C THR A 189 21.28 -3.64 -15.58
N TYR A 190 22.17 -4.53 -15.13
CA TYR A 190 22.23 -4.99 -13.75
C TYR A 190 23.58 -4.58 -13.16
N GLU A 191 23.60 -4.09 -11.94
CA GLU A 191 24.85 -3.68 -11.27
C GLU A 191 25.81 -4.86 -11.06
N CYS A 192 25.24 -6.07 -10.91
CA CYS A 192 26.03 -7.30 -10.88
C CYS A 192 25.24 -8.47 -11.49
N PRO A 193 25.94 -9.53 -11.98
CA PRO A 193 25.27 -10.68 -12.61
C PRO A 193 24.29 -11.43 -11.71
N GLN A 194 24.52 -11.39 -10.40
CA GLN A 194 23.71 -12.07 -9.38
C GLN A 194 22.30 -11.47 -9.28
N LEU A 195 22.15 -10.18 -9.60
CA LEU A 195 20.84 -9.51 -9.58
C LEU A 195 19.93 -9.92 -10.76
N LYS A 196 20.51 -10.40 -11.86
CA LYS A 196 19.74 -10.75 -13.06
C LYS A 196 18.63 -11.77 -12.78
N PRO A 197 18.86 -12.93 -12.14
CA PRO A 197 17.80 -13.90 -11.89
C PRO A 197 16.71 -13.37 -10.93
N ILE A 198 17.04 -12.39 -10.07
CA ILE A 198 16.11 -11.80 -9.11
C ILE A 198 15.23 -10.73 -9.76
N LEU A 199 15.84 -9.86 -10.59
CA LEU A 199 15.18 -8.67 -11.13
C LEU A 199 14.67 -8.85 -12.58
N ALA A 200 15.08 -9.90 -13.28
CA ALA A 200 14.61 -10.14 -14.65
C ALA A 200 13.08 -10.27 -14.75
N PRO A 201 12.38 -10.94 -13.82
CA PRO A 201 10.91 -11.02 -13.85
C PRO A 201 10.20 -9.68 -13.68
N THR A 202 10.88 -8.68 -13.13
CA THR A 202 10.38 -7.32 -12.91
C THR A 202 11.13 -6.26 -13.72
N TYR A 203 11.69 -6.69 -14.86
CA TYR A 203 12.36 -5.82 -15.83
C TYR A 203 13.45 -4.91 -15.25
N GLY A 204 14.22 -5.45 -14.29
CA GLY A 204 15.33 -4.75 -13.66
C GLY A 204 14.93 -3.82 -12.51
N CYS A 205 13.67 -3.82 -12.09
CA CYS A 205 13.19 -3.02 -10.96
C CYS A 205 12.99 -3.88 -9.71
N ILE A 206 13.25 -3.33 -8.53
CA ILE A 206 12.81 -3.90 -7.26
C ILE A 206 11.36 -3.50 -7.07
N VAL A 207 10.45 -4.48 -7.09
CA VAL A 207 9.00 -4.30 -6.96
C VAL A 207 8.49 -4.95 -5.68
N TYR A 208 9.06 -6.09 -5.31
CA TYR A 208 8.61 -6.93 -4.20
C TYR A 208 9.64 -6.96 -3.08
N GLN A 209 9.14 -7.11 -1.86
CA GLN A 209 9.98 -7.22 -0.67
C GLN A 209 10.91 -8.44 -0.74
N GLU A 210 10.47 -9.52 -1.36
CA GLU A 210 11.24 -10.75 -1.56
C GLU A 210 12.46 -10.57 -2.47
N GLN A 211 12.56 -9.46 -3.18
CA GLN A 211 13.72 -9.15 -4.03
C GLN A 211 14.84 -8.41 -3.29
N VAL A 212 14.60 -8.00 -2.04
CA VAL A 212 15.56 -7.32 -1.17
C VAL A 212 16.33 -8.32 -0.34
#